data_21667e71ffb582c3866f34be9613263f
#
_entry.id   21667e71ffb582c3866f34be9613263f
#
_cell.length_a   1.000
_cell.length_b   1.000
_cell.length_c   1.000
_cell.angle_alpha   90.00
_cell.angle_beta   90.00
_cell.angle_gamma   90.00
#
_symmetry.space_group_name_H-M   'P 1'
#
loop_
_entity.id
_entity.type
_entity.pdbx_description
1 polymer ?
#
loop_
_entity_poly.entity_id
_entity_poly.type
_entity_poly.pdbx_seq_one_letter_code
_entity_poly.pdbx_strand_id
1 'polypeptide(L)'
;MEIIYQKDFESWWMETAKSDVEVAGEIQALIDELERHGKDLGDPEAHPVVMSKQGLRALRRTPPTNVTPYADGPPVIRVLYGFVDKGVGQLAAVLLLGSDKTKRQSDWYPLNVAEAERRLTILAKHNGWRIVTR
;
A
#
# COMPACT_ATOMS: atom_id res chain seq x y z
N MET A 1 -13.73 -0.94 7.11
CA MET A 1 -13.58 0.00 5.97
C MET A 1 -13.47 -0.78 4.68
N GLU A 2 -14.09 -0.30 3.62
CA GLU A 2 -13.97 -0.93 2.31
C GLU A 2 -12.54 -0.82 1.79
N ILE A 3 -12.02 -1.89 1.21
CA ILE A 3 -10.70 -1.92 0.58
C ILE A 3 -10.90 -2.10 -0.92
N ILE A 4 -10.29 -1.19 -1.69
CA ILE A 4 -10.34 -1.24 -3.16
C ILE A 4 -8.95 -1.59 -3.66
N TYR A 5 -8.87 -2.59 -4.53
CA TYR A 5 -7.62 -3.00 -5.18
C TYR A 5 -7.55 -2.33 -6.53
N GLN A 6 -6.65 -1.35 -6.67
CA GLN A 6 -6.40 -0.76 -7.97
C GLN A 6 -5.86 -1.86 -8.90
N LYS A 7 -6.22 -1.83 -10.17
CA LYS A 7 -5.98 -2.97 -11.09
C LYS A 7 -4.52 -3.39 -11.22
N ASP A 8 -3.60 -2.42 -11.27
CA ASP A 8 -2.17 -2.73 -11.40
C ASP A 8 -1.60 -3.25 -10.09
N PHE A 9 -2.10 -2.74 -8.96
CA PHE A 9 -1.78 -3.30 -7.66
C PHE A 9 -2.27 -4.75 -7.57
N GLU A 10 -3.48 -5.02 -8.00
CA GLU A 10 -4.04 -6.37 -7.94
C GLU A 10 -3.20 -7.36 -8.76
N SER A 11 -2.74 -6.95 -9.93
CA SER A 11 -1.85 -7.78 -10.75
C SER A 11 -0.56 -8.12 -10.03
N TRP A 12 0.08 -7.11 -9.42
CA TRP A 12 1.27 -7.31 -8.62
C TRP A 12 1.00 -8.23 -7.42
N TRP A 13 -0.13 -8.04 -6.76
CA TRP A 13 -0.54 -8.84 -5.62
C TRP A 13 -0.70 -10.31 -5.98
N MET A 14 -1.35 -10.58 -7.11
CA MET A 14 -1.56 -11.95 -7.57
C MET A 14 -0.23 -12.61 -7.95
N GLU A 15 0.68 -11.89 -8.59
CA GLU A 15 2.02 -12.40 -8.91
C GLU A 15 2.81 -12.72 -7.64
N THR A 16 2.75 -11.85 -6.65
CA THR A 16 3.41 -12.06 -5.36
C THR A 16 2.85 -13.28 -4.65
N ALA A 17 1.54 -13.48 -4.69
CA ALA A 17 0.89 -14.64 -4.08
C ALA A 17 1.35 -15.95 -4.71
N LYS A 18 1.69 -15.94 -6.00
CA LYS A 18 2.20 -17.13 -6.69
C LYS A 18 3.68 -17.38 -6.39
N SER A 19 4.48 -16.32 -6.28
CA SER A 19 5.93 -16.46 -6.18
C SER A 19 6.45 -16.53 -4.75
N ASP A 20 5.73 -15.94 -3.78
CA ASP A 20 6.16 -15.91 -2.38
C ASP A 20 4.94 -15.91 -1.46
N VAL A 21 4.51 -17.10 -1.09
CA VAL A 21 3.31 -17.31 -0.26
C VAL A 21 3.45 -16.67 1.12
N GLU A 22 4.66 -16.70 1.70
CA GLU A 22 4.88 -16.13 3.03
C GLU A 22 4.75 -14.61 3.02
N VAL A 23 5.37 -13.96 2.05
CA VAL A 23 5.24 -12.51 1.88
C VAL A 23 3.78 -12.14 1.61
N ALA A 24 3.12 -12.89 0.74
CA ALA A 24 1.71 -12.66 0.46
C ALA A 24 0.84 -12.75 1.71
N GLY A 25 1.08 -13.75 2.56
CA GLY A 25 0.36 -13.90 3.82
C GLY A 25 0.56 -12.74 4.76
N GLU A 26 1.77 -12.22 4.85
CA GLU A 26 2.07 -11.07 5.70
C GLU A 26 1.42 -9.79 5.18
N ILE A 27 1.42 -9.59 3.86
CA ILE A 27 0.74 -8.45 3.25
C ILE A 27 -0.77 -8.55 3.46
N GLN A 28 -1.33 -9.75 3.32
CA GLN A 28 -2.76 -9.94 3.56
C GLN A 28 -3.13 -9.59 5.00
N ALA A 29 -2.29 -9.97 5.96
CA ALA A 29 -2.51 -9.60 7.36
C ALA A 29 -2.52 -8.08 7.55
N LEU A 30 -1.64 -7.35 6.86
CA LEU A 30 -1.62 -5.88 6.89
C LEU A 30 -2.88 -5.29 6.26
N ILE A 31 -3.34 -5.86 5.16
CA ILE A 31 -4.57 -5.42 4.50
C ILE A 31 -5.77 -5.65 5.42
N ASP A 32 -5.79 -6.79 6.13
CA ASP A 32 -6.86 -7.09 7.10
C ASP A 32 -6.86 -6.07 8.25
N GLU A 33 -5.69 -5.65 8.72
CA GLU A 33 -5.58 -4.60 9.73
C GLU A 33 -6.09 -3.27 9.21
N LEU A 34 -5.79 -2.93 7.95
CA LEU A 34 -6.31 -1.71 7.33
C LEU A 34 -7.83 -1.76 7.21
N GLU A 35 -8.38 -2.89 6.81
CA GLU A 35 -9.83 -3.07 6.74
C GLU A 35 -10.48 -2.85 8.10
N ARG A 36 -9.86 -3.37 9.16
CA ARG A 36 -10.39 -3.32 10.52
C ARG A 36 -10.28 -1.94 11.13
N HIS A 37 -9.16 -1.24 10.94
CA HIS A 37 -8.87 0.01 11.62
C HIS A 37 -8.99 1.25 10.72
N GLY A 38 -8.96 1.09 9.41
CA GLY A 38 -9.15 2.19 8.47
C GLY A 38 -8.16 3.31 8.67
N LYS A 39 -8.65 4.54 8.83
CA LYS A 39 -7.81 5.73 9.01
C LYS A 39 -7.03 5.72 10.32
N ASP A 40 -7.43 4.92 11.28
CA ASP A 40 -6.78 4.84 12.59
C ASP A 40 -5.58 3.90 12.60
N LEU A 41 -5.38 3.13 11.53
CA LEU A 41 -4.21 2.26 11.45
C LEU A 41 -2.93 3.10 11.43
N GLY A 42 -2.03 2.83 12.36
CA GLY A 42 -0.78 3.56 12.50
C GLY A 42 0.43 2.64 12.66
N ASP A 43 1.52 3.20 13.18
CA ASP A 43 2.76 2.44 13.38
C ASP A 43 2.55 1.24 14.32
N PRO A 44 3.26 0.14 14.08
CA PRO A 44 4.28 -0.04 13.03
C PRO A 44 3.74 -0.47 11.67
N GLU A 45 2.45 -0.82 11.57
CA GLU A 45 1.86 -1.41 10.37
C GLU A 45 1.69 -0.40 9.24
N ALA A 46 1.44 0.86 9.58
CA ALA A 46 1.23 1.91 8.59
C ALA A 46 1.81 3.23 9.06
N HIS A 47 2.31 4.03 8.11
CA HIS A 47 2.77 5.38 8.43
C HIS A 47 2.52 6.32 7.24
N PRO A 48 2.40 7.63 7.50
CA PRO A 48 2.19 8.59 6.43
C PRO A 48 3.43 8.73 5.55
N VAL A 49 3.20 8.94 4.26
CA VAL A 49 4.28 9.24 3.31
C VAL A 49 4.43 10.76 3.25
N VAL A 50 5.48 11.28 3.87
CA VAL A 50 5.66 12.72 4.08
C VAL A 50 5.66 13.52 2.78
N MET A 51 6.26 12.98 1.71
CA MET A 51 6.34 13.67 0.42
C MET A 51 5.05 13.62 -0.38
N SER A 52 4.05 12.85 0.03
CA SER A 52 2.82 12.71 -0.72
C SER A 52 1.94 13.95 -0.57
N LYS A 53 1.44 14.45 -1.72
CA LYS A 53 0.48 15.56 -1.76
C LYS A 53 -0.96 15.09 -1.60
N GLN A 54 -1.21 13.80 -1.76
CA GLN A 54 -2.55 13.22 -1.68
C GLN A 54 -2.80 12.49 -0.37
N GLY A 55 -1.92 12.65 0.60
CA GLY A 55 -2.06 12.00 1.90
C GLY A 55 -1.86 10.50 1.87
N LEU A 56 -1.04 10.00 0.94
CA LEU A 56 -0.75 8.58 0.86
C LEU A 56 -0.08 8.08 2.12
N ARG A 57 -0.33 6.82 2.42
CA ARG A 57 0.28 6.10 3.53
C ARG A 57 0.91 4.81 2.99
N ALA A 58 1.79 4.23 3.76
CA ALA A 58 2.44 2.98 3.40
C ALA A 58 2.15 1.92 4.44
N LEU A 59 1.66 0.77 3.99
CA LEU A 59 1.68 -0.45 4.81
C LEU A 59 3.10 -0.99 4.79
N ARG A 60 3.57 -1.39 5.96
CA ARG A 60 4.94 -1.87 6.13
C ARG A 60 4.95 -3.26 6.71
N ARG A 61 5.58 -4.17 5.99
CA ARG A 61 5.93 -5.46 6.55
C ARG A 61 7.20 -5.28 7.38
N THR A 62 7.17 -5.75 8.63
CA THR A 62 8.36 -5.80 9.47
C THR A 62 9.05 -7.15 9.25
N PRO A 63 10.27 -7.17 8.69
CA PRO A 63 10.95 -8.44 8.45
C PRO A 63 11.22 -9.19 9.75
N PRO A 64 11.25 -10.52 9.71
CA PRO A 64 11.67 -11.31 10.87
C PRO A 64 13.11 -10.95 11.25
N THR A 65 13.36 -10.86 12.57
CA THR A 65 14.67 -10.41 13.07
C THR A 65 15.73 -11.49 13.08
N ASN A 66 15.34 -12.77 13.02
CA ASN A 66 16.26 -13.85 13.40
C ASN A 66 16.68 -14.78 12.28
N VAL A 67 15.85 -14.99 11.27
CA VAL A 67 16.17 -15.92 10.20
C VAL A 67 15.57 -15.43 8.90
N THR A 68 16.35 -15.49 7.84
CA THR A 68 15.86 -15.18 6.52
C THR A 68 16.24 -16.31 5.56
N PRO A 69 15.28 -16.82 4.77
CA PRO A 69 15.60 -17.75 3.70
C PRO A 69 16.12 -17.05 2.44
N TYR A 70 16.22 -15.72 2.44
CA TYR A 70 16.59 -14.94 1.27
C TYR A 70 18.07 -14.59 1.30
N ALA A 71 18.74 -14.72 0.16
CA ALA A 71 20.17 -14.47 0.05
C ALA A 71 20.55 -13.02 0.40
N ASP A 72 19.71 -12.06 0.04
CA ASP A 72 19.93 -10.63 0.27
C ASP A 72 19.17 -10.09 1.49
N GLY A 73 18.77 -10.99 2.40
CA GLY A 73 17.91 -10.62 3.53
C GLY A 73 16.44 -10.69 3.16
N PRO A 74 15.55 -10.55 4.16
CA PRO A 74 14.11 -10.62 3.89
C PRO A 74 13.64 -9.44 3.03
N PRO A 75 12.68 -9.64 2.14
CA PRO A 75 12.14 -8.55 1.33
C PRO A 75 11.57 -7.42 2.21
N VAL A 76 11.86 -6.18 1.84
CA VAL A 76 11.32 -5.00 2.50
C VAL A 76 10.15 -4.51 1.66
N ILE A 77 8.98 -5.08 1.91
CA ILE A 77 7.79 -4.79 1.13
C ILE A 77 7.10 -3.54 1.66
N ARG A 78 6.66 -2.69 0.73
CA ARG A 78 5.82 -1.53 1.02
C ARG A 78 4.60 -1.56 0.12
N VAL A 79 3.44 -1.20 0.67
CA VAL A 79 2.21 -1.04 -0.11
C VAL A 79 1.72 0.37 0.10
N LEU A 80 1.71 1.16 -0.96
CA LEU A 80 1.20 2.53 -0.91
C LEU A 80 -0.32 2.51 -1.09
N TYR A 81 -1.01 3.27 -0.26
CA TYR A 81 -2.47 3.37 -0.31
C TYR A 81 -2.93 4.78 0.03
N GLY A 82 -4.14 5.09 -0.38
CA GLY A 82 -4.77 6.37 -0.08
C GLY A 82 -6.23 6.17 0.22
N PHE A 83 -6.92 7.27 0.55
CA PHE A 83 -8.35 7.21 0.87
C PHE A 83 -9.14 8.03 -0.13
N VAL A 84 -10.34 7.52 -0.46
CA VAL A 84 -11.31 8.24 -1.27
C VAL A 84 -12.64 8.30 -0.52
N ASP A 85 -13.41 9.37 -0.80
CA ASP A 85 -14.79 9.48 -0.40
C ASP A 85 -15.64 9.20 -1.64
N LYS A 86 -16.43 8.13 -1.57
CA LYS A 86 -17.26 7.70 -2.68
C LYS A 86 -18.59 8.47 -2.74
N GLY A 87 -18.83 9.32 -1.76
CA GLY A 87 -20.03 10.13 -1.64
C GLY A 87 -20.63 10.04 -0.24
N VAL A 88 -21.05 11.19 0.30
CA VAL A 88 -21.75 11.29 1.59
C VAL A 88 -20.95 10.66 2.75
N GLY A 89 -19.62 10.86 2.76
CA GLY A 89 -18.79 10.33 3.84
C GLY A 89 -18.51 8.84 3.75
N GLN A 90 -18.78 8.22 2.62
CA GLN A 90 -18.50 6.79 2.41
C GLN A 90 -17.05 6.59 2.02
N LEU A 91 -16.18 6.37 3.00
CA LEU A 91 -14.75 6.24 2.79
C LEU A 91 -14.34 4.84 2.35
N ALA A 92 -13.31 4.78 1.52
CA ALA A 92 -12.66 3.54 1.14
C ALA A 92 -11.15 3.76 1.10
N ALA A 93 -10.39 2.72 1.42
CA ALA A 93 -8.95 2.70 1.24
C ALA A 93 -8.65 2.06 -0.11
N VAL A 94 -7.77 2.70 -0.89
CA VAL A 94 -7.38 2.20 -2.21
C VAL A 94 -5.93 1.75 -2.15
N LEU A 95 -5.70 0.47 -2.40
CA LEU A 95 -4.36 -0.09 -2.51
C LEU A 95 -3.85 0.23 -3.91
N LEU A 96 -2.73 0.93 -3.99
CA LEU A 96 -2.29 1.57 -5.23
C LEU A 96 -1.05 0.94 -5.84
N LEU A 97 -0.08 0.55 -5.02
CA LEU A 97 1.20 0.09 -5.52
C LEU A 97 1.90 -0.71 -4.43
N GLY A 98 2.39 -1.89 -4.80
CA GLY A 98 3.21 -2.70 -3.94
C GLY A 98 4.55 -2.96 -4.59
N SER A 99 5.61 -2.99 -3.79
CA SER A 99 6.95 -3.23 -4.32
C SER A 99 7.93 -3.56 -3.21
N ASP A 100 9.03 -4.20 -3.59
CA ASP A 100 10.15 -4.50 -2.72
C ASP A 100 11.12 -3.32 -2.71
N LYS A 101 11.35 -2.75 -1.52
CA LYS A 101 12.23 -1.61 -1.33
C LYS A 101 13.70 -2.00 -1.15
N THR A 102 14.02 -3.29 -1.05
CA THR A 102 15.34 -3.79 -0.63
C THR A 102 16.50 -3.20 -1.44
N LYS A 103 16.34 -3.07 -2.77
CA LYS A 103 17.43 -2.67 -3.66
C LYS A 103 17.43 -1.20 -4.06
N ARG A 104 16.44 -0.41 -3.64
CA ARG A 104 16.30 1.00 -4.08
C ARG A 104 15.91 1.91 -2.92
N GLN A 105 16.66 1.85 -1.83
CA GLN A 105 16.26 2.51 -0.58
C GLN A 105 16.05 4.02 -0.70
N SER A 106 16.91 4.74 -1.44
CA SER A 106 16.81 6.19 -1.56
C SER A 106 15.84 6.65 -2.63
N ASP A 107 15.71 5.88 -3.72
CA ASP A 107 14.90 6.27 -4.88
C ASP A 107 13.49 5.67 -4.87
N TRP A 108 13.24 4.74 -3.96
CA TRP A 108 11.99 3.99 -3.96
C TRP A 108 10.77 4.90 -3.80
N TYR A 109 10.78 5.75 -2.78
CA TYR A 109 9.62 6.60 -2.50
C TYR A 109 9.36 7.64 -3.58
N PRO A 110 10.35 8.44 -4.05
CA PRO A 110 10.06 9.43 -5.08
C PRO A 110 9.41 8.85 -6.33
N LEU A 111 9.93 7.73 -6.83
CA LEU A 111 9.42 7.10 -8.03
C LEU A 111 8.04 6.47 -7.81
N ASN A 112 7.88 5.75 -6.73
CA ASN A 112 6.66 4.98 -6.50
C ASN A 112 5.52 5.85 -5.97
N VAL A 113 5.82 6.90 -5.20
CA VAL A 113 4.80 7.85 -4.75
C VAL A 113 4.18 8.57 -5.94
N ALA A 114 5.00 9.03 -6.89
CA ALA A 114 4.49 9.69 -8.09
C ALA A 114 3.56 8.76 -8.88
N GLU A 115 3.94 7.50 -9.04
CA GLU A 115 3.12 6.51 -9.75
C GLU A 115 1.83 6.20 -8.98
N ALA A 116 1.92 6.03 -7.67
CA ALA A 116 0.74 5.76 -6.84
C ALA A 116 -0.24 6.93 -6.88
N GLU A 117 0.27 8.16 -6.80
CA GLU A 117 -0.58 9.35 -6.90
C GLU A 117 -1.25 9.45 -8.25
N ARG A 118 -0.55 9.12 -9.33
CA ARG A 118 -1.12 9.08 -10.66
C ARG A 118 -2.28 8.07 -10.73
N ARG A 119 -2.08 6.87 -10.19
CA ARG A 119 -3.10 5.82 -10.16
C ARG A 119 -4.33 6.26 -9.38
N LEU A 120 -4.13 6.89 -8.23
CA LEU A 120 -5.24 7.37 -7.40
C LEU A 120 -6.02 8.49 -8.10
N THR A 121 -5.32 9.43 -8.73
CA THR A 121 -5.96 10.52 -9.46
C THR A 121 -6.83 9.98 -10.60
N ILE A 122 -6.31 9.03 -11.37
CA ILE A 122 -7.06 8.45 -12.49
C ILE A 122 -8.29 7.70 -11.98
N LEU A 123 -8.13 6.90 -10.94
CA LEU A 123 -9.24 6.12 -10.39
C LEU A 123 -10.33 7.03 -9.82
N ALA A 124 -9.94 8.01 -9.04
CA ALA A 124 -10.89 8.94 -8.42
C ALA A 124 -11.65 9.73 -9.48
N LYS A 125 -10.93 10.25 -10.47
CA LYS A 125 -11.54 11.02 -11.56
C LYS A 125 -12.51 10.19 -12.38
N HIS A 126 -12.12 8.95 -12.70
CA HIS A 126 -12.95 8.04 -13.49
C HIS A 126 -14.27 7.72 -12.79
N ASN A 127 -14.23 7.59 -11.46
CA ASN A 127 -15.40 7.22 -10.67
C ASN A 127 -16.14 8.42 -10.06
N GLY A 128 -15.63 9.63 -10.22
CA GLY A 128 -16.21 10.81 -9.60
C GLY A 128 -16.04 10.84 -8.08
N TRP A 129 -14.99 10.23 -7.57
CA TRP A 129 -14.71 10.18 -6.13
C TRP A 129 -13.76 11.30 -5.72
N ARG A 130 -13.86 11.71 -4.46
CA ARG A 130 -12.99 12.74 -3.90
C ARG A 130 -11.80 12.07 -3.18
N ILE A 131 -10.58 12.52 -3.46
CA ILE A 131 -9.41 12.06 -2.72
C ILE A 131 -9.42 12.70 -1.33
N VAL A 132 -9.27 11.88 -0.31
CA VAL A 132 -9.24 12.33 1.08
C VAL A 132 -7.79 12.42 1.52
N THR A 133 -7.28 13.64 1.67
CA THR A 133 -5.89 13.87 2.04
C THR A 133 -5.67 13.81 3.56
N ARG A 134 -6.75 13.89 4.32
CA ARG A 134 -6.70 13.78 5.79
C ARG A 134 -7.98 13.20 6.36
#